data_59929f9366b3d0a5a4d6540bfed31f6f
#
_entry.id   59929f9366b3d0a5a4d6540bfed31f6f
#
_cell.length_a   1.000
_cell.length_b   1.000
_cell.length_c   1.000
_cell.angle_alpha   90.00
_cell.angle_beta   90.00
_cell.angle_gamma   90.00
#
_symmetry.space_group_name_H-M   'P 1'
#
loop_
_entity.id
_entity.type
_entity.pdbx_description
1 polymer ?
#
loop_
_entity_poly.entity_id
_entity_poly.type
_entity_poly.pdbx_seq_one_letter_code
_entity_poly.pdbx_strand_id
1 'polypeptide(L)'
;MKLITISREFGSGGRELGKRLADILGFDYYDSEIIYAVAQKSGFDEHYVENVLDNHGWQKFPVTFGGTLNSYPYMYSIKIDLLLEQKKVIDEIAALDKDCVIVGRNADVLLSEHSPFSIFVCADTDSKLKRCMDRAPEGEKLTEKELLKKMKQIDKQRAQTRAILSGSEWGQRSAYNLTVNTTGWNIKELAPAVAEYARRWFEQT
;
A
#
# COMPACT_ATOMS: atom_id res chain seq x y z
N MET A 1 -10.47 3.17 19.10
CA MET A 1 -10.15 2.44 17.83
C MET A 1 -8.73 1.95 17.89
N LYS A 2 -8.49 0.66 17.67
CA LYS A 2 -7.16 0.09 17.45
C LYS A 2 -6.89 0.04 15.94
N LEU A 3 -5.84 0.74 15.50
CA LEU A 3 -5.52 0.89 14.09
C LEU A 3 -4.16 0.26 13.76
N ILE A 4 -4.13 -0.66 12.82
CA ILE A 4 -2.89 -1.21 12.26
C ILE A 4 -2.75 -0.72 10.82
N THR A 5 -1.59 -0.16 10.49
CA THR A 5 -1.27 0.22 9.12
C THR A 5 -0.10 -0.59 8.59
N ILE A 6 -0.17 -1.05 7.35
CA ILE A 6 0.86 -1.89 6.74
C ILE A 6 1.40 -1.24 5.47
N SER A 7 2.61 -0.70 5.56
CA SER A 7 3.44 -0.38 4.41
C SER A 7 4.25 -1.60 3.99
N ARG A 8 4.48 -1.80 2.70
CA ARG A 8 5.06 -3.06 2.22
C ARG A 8 5.78 -2.92 0.88
N GLU A 9 6.85 -3.68 0.69
CA GLU A 9 7.43 -3.93 -0.62
C GLU A 9 6.52 -4.83 -1.48
N PHE A 10 6.61 -4.72 -2.80
CA PHE A 10 5.88 -5.60 -3.71
C PHE A 10 6.40 -7.05 -3.58
N GLY A 11 5.49 -8.01 -3.47
CA GLY A 11 5.86 -9.42 -3.29
C GLY A 11 6.31 -9.81 -1.88
N SER A 12 6.43 -8.87 -0.93
CA SER A 12 6.85 -9.19 0.46
C SER A 12 5.83 -9.99 1.27
N GLY A 13 4.60 -10.18 0.78
CA GLY A 13 3.53 -10.85 1.54
C GLY A 13 2.76 -9.93 2.50
N GLY A 14 3.03 -8.62 2.48
CA GLY A 14 2.39 -7.67 3.40
C GLY A 14 0.87 -7.60 3.28
N ARG A 15 0.29 -7.78 2.06
CA ARG A 15 -1.17 -7.86 1.86
C ARG A 15 -1.76 -9.06 2.59
N GLU A 16 -1.15 -10.24 2.44
CA GLU A 16 -1.58 -11.46 3.11
C GLU A 16 -1.41 -11.35 4.64
N LEU A 17 -0.28 -10.79 5.09
CA LEU A 17 -0.06 -10.54 6.50
C LEU A 17 -1.15 -9.66 7.09
N GLY A 18 -1.50 -8.55 6.42
CA GLY A 18 -2.56 -7.65 6.86
C GLY A 18 -3.92 -8.34 6.98
N LYS A 19 -4.32 -9.11 5.96
CA LYS A 19 -5.58 -9.88 6.02
C LYS A 19 -5.60 -10.87 7.17
N ARG A 20 -4.50 -11.61 7.38
CA ARG A 20 -4.40 -12.58 8.48
C ARG A 20 -4.40 -11.91 9.86
N LEU A 21 -3.75 -10.74 9.98
CA LEU A 21 -3.81 -9.97 11.24
C LEU A 21 -5.24 -9.53 11.55
N ALA A 22 -5.96 -9.02 10.56
CA ALA A 22 -7.36 -8.64 10.70
C ALA A 22 -8.21 -9.84 11.17
N ASP A 23 -8.06 -11.00 10.51
CA ASP A 23 -8.79 -12.23 10.86
C ASP A 23 -8.46 -12.73 12.28
N ILE A 24 -7.17 -12.72 12.68
CA ILE A 24 -6.73 -13.18 14.02
C ILE A 24 -7.19 -12.23 15.13
N LEU A 25 -7.21 -10.93 14.84
CA LEU A 25 -7.55 -9.89 15.83
C LEU A 25 -9.04 -9.57 15.86
N GLY A 26 -9.81 -10.00 14.86
CA GLY A 26 -11.22 -9.64 14.69
C GLY A 26 -11.43 -8.20 14.24
N PHE A 27 -10.48 -7.64 13.48
CA PHE A 27 -10.49 -6.27 12.97
C PHE A 27 -11.05 -6.21 11.55
N ASP A 28 -11.64 -5.06 11.20
CA ASP A 28 -12.01 -4.78 9.82
C ASP A 28 -10.74 -4.68 8.94
N TYR A 29 -10.85 -5.03 7.66
CA TYR A 29 -9.72 -5.05 6.73
C TYR A 29 -9.99 -4.17 5.52
N TYR A 30 -9.07 -3.27 5.21
CA TYR A 30 -9.16 -2.35 4.08
C TYR A 30 -7.89 -2.38 3.22
N ASP A 31 -8.05 -2.58 1.92
CA ASP A 31 -6.97 -2.56 0.92
C ASP A 31 -7.49 -2.00 -0.41
N SER A 32 -8.00 -2.84 -1.30
CA SER A 32 -8.55 -2.42 -2.61
C SER A 32 -9.86 -1.64 -2.50
N GLU A 33 -10.62 -1.86 -1.44
CA GLU A 33 -11.88 -1.15 -1.18
C GLU A 33 -11.70 0.37 -1.12
N ILE A 34 -10.53 0.84 -0.65
CA ILE A 34 -10.20 2.27 -0.65
C ILE A 34 -10.14 2.82 -2.07
N ILE A 35 -9.53 2.08 -3.00
CA ILE A 35 -9.47 2.49 -4.42
C ILE A 35 -10.87 2.57 -5.01
N TYR A 36 -11.68 1.55 -4.79
CA TYR A 36 -13.05 1.54 -5.27
C TYR A 36 -13.85 2.76 -4.75
N ALA A 37 -13.77 3.04 -3.46
CA ALA A 37 -14.45 4.19 -2.86
C ALA A 37 -13.95 5.53 -3.41
N VAL A 38 -12.63 5.68 -3.65
CA VAL A 38 -12.05 6.87 -4.28
C VAL A 38 -12.56 7.03 -5.71
N ALA A 39 -12.57 5.95 -6.49
CA ALA A 39 -13.07 5.96 -7.87
C ALA A 39 -14.54 6.40 -7.92
N GLN A 40 -15.38 5.85 -7.06
CA GLN A 40 -16.80 6.22 -6.97
C GLN A 40 -16.99 7.71 -6.63
N LYS A 41 -16.22 8.25 -5.69
CA LYS A 41 -16.33 9.65 -5.27
C LYS A 41 -15.81 10.64 -6.32
N SER A 42 -14.73 10.28 -7.00
CA SER A 42 -14.10 11.16 -8.01
C SER A 42 -14.75 11.07 -9.39
N GLY A 43 -15.61 10.07 -9.63
CA GLY A 43 -16.22 9.81 -10.93
C GLY A 43 -15.24 9.28 -11.98
N PHE A 44 -14.05 8.82 -11.57
CA PHE A 44 -13.08 8.19 -12.45
C PHE A 44 -13.23 6.66 -12.43
N ASP A 45 -12.76 6.03 -13.51
CA ASP A 45 -12.64 4.57 -13.57
C ASP A 45 -11.66 4.03 -12.52
N GLU A 46 -11.98 2.88 -11.92
CA GLU A 46 -11.18 2.25 -10.86
C GLU A 46 -9.74 1.97 -11.30
N HIS A 47 -9.57 1.42 -12.51
CA HIS A 47 -8.24 1.18 -13.08
C HIS A 47 -7.45 2.46 -13.30
N TYR A 48 -8.14 3.55 -13.67
CA TYR A 48 -7.51 4.85 -13.81
C TYR A 48 -7.03 5.36 -12.45
N VAL A 49 -7.86 5.31 -11.41
CA VAL A 49 -7.50 5.73 -10.04
C VAL A 49 -6.34 4.90 -9.51
N GLU A 50 -6.39 3.57 -9.66
CA GLU A 50 -5.29 2.68 -9.27
C GLU A 50 -3.99 3.02 -10.01
N ASN A 51 -4.06 3.25 -11.32
CA ASN A 51 -2.90 3.64 -12.10
C ASN A 51 -2.30 4.98 -11.68
N VAL A 52 -3.11 5.96 -11.29
CA VAL A 52 -2.63 7.27 -10.84
C VAL A 52 -2.05 7.21 -9.44
N LEU A 53 -2.69 6.50 -8.51
CA LEU A 53 -2.26 6.41 -7.12
C LEU A 53 -1.11 5.40 -6.92
N ASP A 54 -1.14 4.25 -7.60
CA ASP A 54 -0.16 3.17 -7.46
C ASP A 54 0.86 3.11 -8.59
N ASN A 55 0.44 3.48 -9.79
CA ASN A 55 1.28 3.43 -10.98
C ASN A 55 1.34 4.80 -11.63
N HIS A 56 2.52 5.27 -11.95
CA HIS A 56 2.65 6.53 -12.67
C HIS A 56 1.95 6.47 -14.04
N GLY A 57 0.76 7.00 -14.10
CA GLY A 57 0.02 7.16 -15.33
C GLY A 57 0.74 7.94 -16.42
N TRP A 58 1.76 8.74 -16.07
CA TRP A 58 2.48 9.56 -17.04
C TRP A 58 3.46 8.79 -17.94
N GLN A 59 3.87 7.55 -17.59
CA GLN A 59 4.71 6.71 -18.48
C GLN A 59 3.93 5.81 -19.44
N LYS A 60 2.62 5.65 -19.24
CA LYS A 60 1.75 4.83 -20.10
C LYS A 60 0.78 5.61 -20.98
N PHE A 61 0.70 6.92 -20.82
CA PHE A 61 -0.02 7.72 -21.83
C PHE A 61 0.83 7.78 -23.08
N PRO A 62 0.31 7.31 -24.24
CA PRO A 62 1.04 7.41 -25.49
C PRO A 62 1.39 8.89 -25.73
N VAL A 63 2.68 9.16 -25.96
CA VAL A 63 3.22 10.48 -26.29
C VAL A 63 2.68 10.98 -27.65
N THR A 64 1.70 10.29 -28.21
CA THR A 64 1.09 10.52 -29.53
C THR A 64 -0.28 11.17 -29.48
N PHE A 65 -0.50 12.13 -28.60
CA PHE A 65 -1.44 13.19 -28.88
C PHE A 65 -0.65 14.48 -28.90
N GLY A 66 -0.51 15.06 -30.10
CA GLY A 66 0.19 16.33 -30.36
C GLY A 66 -0.33 17.46 -29.48
N GLY A 67 0.10 17.49 -28.25
CA GLY A 67 -0.25 18.45 -27.22
C GLY A 67 1.04 18.90 -26.54
N THR A 68 1.46 20.10 -26.87
CA THR A 68 2.35 21.01 -26.21
C THR A 68 2.68 20.65 -24.74
N LEU A 69 3.91 20.96 -24.34
CA LEU A 69 4.54 20.94 -23.00
C LEU A 69 3.68 21.43 -21.79
N ASN A 70 2.45 21.78 -21.99
CA ASN A 70 1.49 22.27 -20.98
C ASN A 70 0.73 21.16 -20.21
N SER A 71 0.95 19.88 -20.50
CA SER A 71 0.20 18.77 -19.85
C SER A 71 0.74 18.38 -18.45
N TYR A 72 1.95 18.76 -18.11
CA TYR A 72 2.58 18.45 -16.81
C TYR A 72 1.83 19.01 -15.59
N PRO A 73 1.43 20.30 -15.58
CA PRO A 73 0.71 20.85 -14.43
C PRO A 73 -0.65 20.19 -14.20
N TYR A 74 -1.35 19.82 -15.27
CA TYR A 74 -2.68 19.22 -15.22
C TYR A 74 -2.63 17.79 -14.62
N MET A 75 -1.69 16.97 -15.04
CA MET A 75 -1.53 15.60 -14.51
C MET A 75 -1.07 15.58 -13.05
N TYR A 76 -0.23 16.56 -12.66
CA TYR A 76 0.18 16.72 -11.27
C TYR A 76 -1.02 17.14 -10.39
N SER A 77 -1.87 18.03 -10.88
CA SER A 77 -3.11 18.43 -10.23
C SER A 77 -4.04 17.24 -10.00
N ILE A 78 -4.31 16.43 -11.04
CA ILE A 78 -5.17 15.23 -10.92
C ILE A 78 -4.63 14.26 -9.87
N LYS A 79 -3.31 14.06 -9.81
CA LYS A 79 -2.73 13.19 -8.79
C LYS A 79 -2.95 13.71 -7.38
N ILE A 80 -2.82 15.01 -7.17
CA ILE A 80 -3.08 15.65 -5.88
C ILE A 80 -4.56 15.53 -5.52
N ASP A 81 -5.47 15.80 -6.45
CA ASP A 81 -6.90 15.69 -6.23
C ASP A 81 -7.29 14.26 -5.81
N LEU A 82 -6.75 13.24 -6.49
CA LEU A 82 -6.98 11.84 -6.12
C LEU A 82 -6.37 11.47 -4.77
N LEU A 83 -5.22 12.03 -4.39
CA LEU A 83 -4.65 11.83 -3.05
C LEU A 83 -5.51 12.49 -1.96
N LEU A 84 -6.13 13.64 -2.25
CA LEU A 84 -7.06 14.28 -1.34
C LEU A 84 -8.35 13.47 -1.17
N GLU A 85 -8.91 12.93 -2.28
CA GLU A 85 -10.07 12.04 -2.19
C GLU A 85 -9.72 10.74 -1.44
N GLN A 86 -8.53 10.17 -1.67
CA GLN A 86 -8.05 9.03 -0.89
C GLN A 86 -7.97 9.35 0.61
N LYS A 87 -7.47 10.54 0.96
CA LYS A 87 -7.44 10.97 2.37
C LYS A 87 -8.85 11.03 2.95
N LYS A 88 -9.81 11.63 2.27
CA LYS A 88 -11.21 11.69 2.74
C LYS A 88 -11.79 10.31 3.00
N VAL A 89 -11.57 9.34 2.08
CA VAL A 89 -12.04 7.95 2.27
C VAL A 89 -11.39 7.32 3.51
N ILE A 90 -10.10 7.54 3.70
CA ILE A 90 -9.37 7.01 4.86
C ILE A 90 -9.86 7.67 6.16
N ASP A 91 -10.10 8.98 6.16
CA ASP A 91 -10.66 9.70 7.32
C ASP A 91 -12.09 9.20 7.66
N GLU A 92 -12.92 8.88 6.66
CA GLU A 92 -14.24 8.29 6.87
C GLU A 92 -14.16 6.89 7.48
N ILE A 93 -13.19 6.06 7.05
CA ILE A 93 -12.93 4.76 7.69
C ILE A 93 -12.56 4.95 9.16
N ALA A 94 -11.69 5.91 9.47
CA ALA A 94 -11.30 6.22 10.84
C ALA A 94 -12.49 6.75 11.68
N ALA A 95 -13.37 7.54 11.08
CA ALA A 95 -14.57 8.06 11.73
C ALA A 95 -15.60 6.98 12.13
N LEU A 96 -15.51 5.76 11.57
CA LEU A 96 -16.32 4.62 12.02
C LEU A 96 -15.94 4.13 13.43
N ASP A 97 -14.78 4.55 13.95
CA ASP A 97 -14.23 4.19 15.27
C ASP A 97 -14.13 2.67 15.51
N LYS A 98 -13.95 1.91 14.43
CA LYS A 98 -13.80 0.45 14.48
C LYS A 98 -12.34 0.06 14.44
N ASP A 99 -11.99 -0.99 15.16
CA ASP A 99 -10.67 -1.60 15.09
C ASP A 99 -10.41 -2.13 13.66
N CYS A 100 -9.33 -1.69 13.02
CA CYS A 100 -9.09 -2.04 11.63
C CYS A 100 -7.61 -2.18 11.25
N VAL A 101 -7.39 -2.89 10.14
CA VAL A 101 -6.11 -3.03 9.44
C VAL A 101 -6.22 -2.39 8.07
N ILE A 102 -5.40 -1.40 7.79
CA ILE A 102 -5.32 -0.72 6.50
C ILE A 102 -3.99 -1.06 5.81
N VAL A 103 -4.07 -1.56 4.59
CA VAL A 103 -2.88 -1.98 3.84
C VAL A 103 -2.52 -0.97 2.75
N GLY A 104 -1.39 -0.29 2.94
CA GLY A 104 -0.85 0.71 2.02
C GLY A 104 -1.50 2.07 2.10
N ARG A 105 -1.55 2.78 0.95
CA ARG A 105 -2.17 4.11 0.80
C ARG A 105 -1.56 5.19 1.69
N ASN A 106 -0.36 4.94 2.23
CA ASN A 106 0.26 5.79 3.25
C ASN A 106 -0.66 6.09 4.45
N ALA A 107 -1.49 5.12 4.82
CA ALA A 107 -2.44 5.26 5.91
C ALA A 107 -1.75 5.59 7.24
N ASP A 108 -0.52 5.12 7.45
CA ASP A 108 0.33 5.45 8.59
C ASP A 108 0.67 6.95 8.69
N VAL A 109 0.77 7.63 7.53
CA VAL A 109 1.00 9.08 7.45
C VAL A 109 -0.32 9.84 7.58
N LEU A 110 -1.33 9.41 6.81
CA LEU A 110 -2.63 10.10 6.75
C LEU A 110 -3.40 10.03 8.06
N LEU A 111 -3.23 8.96 8.83
CA LEU A 111 -3.86 8.72 10.13
C LEU A 111 -2.88 8.83 11.31
N SER A 112 -1.80 9.59 11.17
CA SER A 112 -0.78 9.75 12.23
C SER A 112 -1.37 10.29 13.55
N GLU A 113 -2.41 11.09 13.49
CA GLU A 113 -3.13 11.63 14.67
C GLU A 113 -3.83 10.53 15.49
N HIS A 114 -4.14 9.40 14.88
CA HIS A 114 -4.73 8.22 15.55
C HIS A 114 -3.69 7.28 16.16
N SER A 115 -2.41 7.65 16.15
CA SER A 115 -1.30 6.84 16.68
C SER A 115 -1.35 5.36 16.23
N PRO A 116 -1.39 5.08 14.91
CA PRO A 116 -1.52 3.72 14.40
C PRO A 116 -0.33 2.86 14.78
N PHE A 117 -0.58 1.57 15.03
CA PHE A 117 0.50 0.59 15.03
C PHE A 117 0.97 0.36 13.59
N SER A 118 2.06 1.01 13.22
CA SER A 118 2.58 1.02 11.85
C SER A 118 3.61 -0.09 11.63
N ILE A 119 3.37 -0.90 10.59
CA ILE A 119 4.23 -2.03 10.21
C ILE A 119 4.80 -1.80 8.81
N PHE A 120 6.11 -2.03 8.64
CA PHE A 120 6.73 -2.15 7.33
C PHE A 120 7.07 -3.60 7.03
N VAL A 121 6.65 -4.13 5.87
CA VAL A 121 6.89 -5.52 5.47
C VAL A 121 7.84 -5.57 4.27
N CYS A 122 8.97 -6.25 4.44
CA CYS A 122 9.99 -6.43 3.40
C CYS A 122 10.36 -7.91 3.23
N ALA A 123 11.09 -8.22 2.17
CA ALA A 123 11.74 -9.51 1.96
C ALA A 123 12.90 -9.37 0.98
N ASP A 124 13.78 -10.37 0.91
CA ASP A 124 14.77 -10.46 -0.16
C ASP A 124 14.11 -10.62 -1.54
N THR A 125 14.89 -10.37 -2.57
CA THR A 125 14.40 -10.39 -3.95
C THR A 125 13.91 -11.76 -4.37
N ASP A 126 14.61 -12.82 -3.96
CA ASP A 126 14.29 -14.20 -4.38
C ASP A 126 12.97 -14.67 -3.75
N SER A 127 12.77 -14.39 -2.46
CA SER A 127 11.50 -14.69 -1.76
C SER A 127 10.33 -13.92 -2.37
N LYS A 128 10.55 -12.65 -2.74
CA LYS A 128 9.53 -11.83 -3.42
C LYS A 128 9.17 -12.38 -4.80
N LEU A 129 10.18 -12.71 -5.61
CA LEU A 129 10.00 -13.32 -6.94
C LEU A 129 9.24 -14.63 -6.85
N LYS A 130 9.72 -15.55 -6.00
CA LYS A 130 9.07 -16.84 -5.80
C LYS A 130 7.59 -16.69 -5.44
N ARG A 131 7.28 -15.83 -4.46
CA ARG A 131 5.89 -15.55 -4.06
C ARG A 131 5.02 -15.01 -5.18
N CYS A 132 5.58 -14.13 -6.01
CA CYS A 132 4.86 -13.56 -7.15
C CYS A 132 4.62 -14.60 -8.24
N MET A 133 5.60 -15.44 -8.52
CA MET A 133 5.48 -16.51 -9.52
C MET A 133 4.48 -17.60 -9.08
N ASP A 134 4.54 -18.02 -7.80
CA ASP A 134 3.62 -18.99 -7.23
C ASP A 134 2.15 -18.54 -7.23
N ARG A 135 1.91 -17.21 -7.31
CA ARG A 135 0.58 -16.60 -7.27
C ARG A 135 0.13 -15.98 -8.59
N ALA A 136 0.95 -16.11 -9.63
CA ALA A 136 0.59 -15.59 -10.95
C ALA A 136 -0.69 -16.29 -11.45
N PRO A 137 -1.68 -15.56 -11.99
CA PRO A 137 -2.84 -16.17 -12.61
C PRO A 137 -2.44 -17.11 -13.75
N GLU A 138 -3.21 -18.18 -13.95
CA GLU A 138 -3.03 -19.06 -15.10
C GLU A 138 -3.12 -18.23 -16.40
N GLY A 139 -2.02 -18.20 -17.16
CA GLY A 139 -1.91 -17.46 -18.43
C GLY A 139 -1.08 -16.17 -18.36
N GLU A 140 -0.75 -15.64 -17.19
CA GLU A 140 0.18 -14.52 -17.05
C GLU A 140 1.64 -15.01 -17.11
N LYS A 141 2.27 -14.91 -18.29
CA LYS A 141 3.66 -15.33 -18.52
C LYS A 141 4.62 -14.14 -18.43
N LEU A 142 4.77 -13.57 -17.24
CA LEU A 142 5.84 -12.60 -17.01
C LEU A 142 7.15 -13.35 -16.83
N THR A 143 8.18 -12.94 -17.55
CA THR A 143 9.54 -13.40 -17.29
C THR A 143 10.03 -12.86 -15.95
N GLU A 144 10.97 -13.55 -15.32
CA GLU A 144 11.58 -13.09 -14.06
C GLU A 144 12.13 -11.65 -14.17
N LYS A 145 12.75 -11.32 -15.31
CA LYS A 145 13.29 -9.98 -15.60
C LYS A 145 12.18 -8.91 -15.64
N GLU A 146 11.06 -9.23 -16.25
CA GLU A 146 9.90 -8.31 -16.33
C GLU A 146 9.27 -8.12 -14.95
N LEU A 147 9.15 -9.20 -14.18
CA LEU A 147 8.64 -9.16 -12.82
C LEU A 147 9.54 -8.33 -11.91
N LEU A 148 10.86 -8.50 -11.97
CA LEU A 148 11.83 -7.67 -11.25
C LEU A 148 11.71 -6.18 -11.59
N LYS A 149 11.54 -5.88 -12.88
CA LYS A 149 11.32 -4.50 -13.33
C LYS A 149 10.03 -3.92 -12.75
N LYS A 150 8.93 -4.70 -12.79
CA LYS A 150 7.62 -4.32 -12.23
C LYS A 150 7.72 -4.08 -10.72
N MET A 151 8.36 -4.97 -9.97
CA MET A 151 8.57 -4.85 -8.53
C MET A 151 9.29 -3.54 -8.17
N LYS A 152 10.44 -3.28 -8.80
CA LYS A 152 11.22 -2.05 -8.59
C LYS A 152 10.42 -0.79 -8.93
N GLN A 153 9.63 -0.85 -10.00
CA GLN A 153 8.81 0.27 -10.41
C GLN A 153 7.73 0.59 -9.37
N ILE A 154 7.00 -0.42 -8.89
CA ILE A 154 5.94 -0.24 -7.89
C ILE A 154 6.51 0.28 -6.57
N ASP A 155 7.61 -0.29 -6.10
CA ASP A 155 8.23 0.14 -4.84
C ASP A 155 8.79 1.57 -4.93
N LYS A 156 9.40 1.95 -6.08
CA LYS A 156 9.80 3.34 -6.35
C LYS A 156 8.61 4.31 -6.27
N GLN A 157 7.45 3.91 -6.75
CA GLN A 157 6.24 4.73 -6.75
C GLN A 157 5.70 4.93 -5.34
N ARG A 158 5.69 3.87 -4.53
CA ARG A 158 5.31 3.96 -3.11
C ARG A 158 6.22 4.92 -2.36
N ALA A 159 7.54 4.81 -2.60
CA ALA A 159 8.52 5.73 -2.03
C ALA A 159 8.28 7.19 -2.43
N GLN A 160 7.99 7.44 -3.70
CA GLN A 160 7.70 8.79 -4.20
C GLN A 160 6.41 9.38 -3.62
N THR A 161 5.34 8.58 -3.54
CA THR A 161 4.08 9.04 -2.95
C THR A 161 4.26 9.36 -1.46
N ARG A 162 5.02 8.55 -0.73
CA ARG A 162 5.33 8.84 0.67
C ARG A 162 6.13 10.12 0.82
N ALA A 163 7.14 10.35 0.00
CA ALA A 163 7.95 11.58 0.03
C ALA A 163 7.10 12.84 -0.19
N ILE A 164 6.08 12.76 -1.05
CA ILE A 164 5.13 13.86 -1.26
C ILE A 164 4.28 14.14 -0.01
N LEU A 165 3.83 13.08 0.67
CA LEU A 165 2.87 13.19 1.78
C LEU A 165 3.52 13.50 3.14
N SER A 166 4.73 13.01 3.40
CA SER A 166 5.35 13.11 4.73
C SER A 166 6.78 13.64 4.74
N GLY A 167 7.44 13.74 3.59
CA GLY A 167 8.88 14.04 3.53
C GLY A 167 9.78 12.96 4.14
N SER A 168 9.19 11.87 4.71
CA SER A 168 9.96 10.76 5.28
C SER A 168 10.31 9.71 4.23
N GLU A 169 11.42 9.03 4.42
CA GLU A 169 11.87 7.98 3.52
C GLU A 169 11.02 6.70 3.71
N TRP A 170 10.54 6.15 2.61
CA TRP A 170 9.77 4.91 2.61
C TRP A 170 10.66 3.71 2.95
N GLY A 171 10.23 2.88 3.91
CA GLY A 171 11.01 1.75 4.41
C GLY A 171 12.08 2.13 5.43
N GLN A 172 12.21 3.41 5.79
CA GLN A 172 13.10 3.83 6.88
C GLN A 172 12.61 3.25 8.21
N ARG A 173 13.44 2.48 8.88
CA ARG A 173 13.08 1.75 10.11
C ARG A 173 12.48 2.63 11.21
N SER A 174 12.98 3.84 11.39
CA SER A 174 12.49 4.79 12.40
C SER A 174 11.10 5.37 12.10
N ALA A 175 10.58 5.16 10.90
CA ALA A 175 9.25 5.61 10.50
C ALA A 175 8.13 4.60 10.81
N TYR A 176 8.47 3.44 11.36
CA TYR A 176 7.52 2.37 11.66
C TYR A 176 7.74 1.80 13.07
N ASN A 177 6.67 1.35 13.72
CA ASN A 177 6.76 0.69 15.02
C ASN A 177 7.34 -0.71 14.92
N LEU A 178 7.11 -1.40 13.79
CA LEU A 178 7.64 -2.74 13.53
C LEU A 178 8.06 -2.89 12.06
N THR A 179 9.24 -3.45 11.84
CA THR A 179 9.67 -3.91 10.51
C THR A 179 9.71 -5.44 10.51
N VAL A 180 8.95 -6.05 9.57
CA VAL A 180 8.84 -7.50 9.43
C VAL A 180 9.55 -7.94 8.15
N ASN A 181 10.65 -8.67 8.29
CA ASN A 181 11.31 -9.34 7.17
C ASN A 181 10.73 -10.74 7.00
N THR A 182 10.06 -10.97 5.88
CA THR A 182 9.37 -12.22 5.56
C THR A 182 10.20 -13.17 4.70
N THR A 183 11.51 -12.93 4.55
CA THR A 183 12.41 -13.80 3.81
C THR A 183 12.36 -15.23 4.35
N GLY A 184 12.08 -16.20 3.49
CA GLY A 184 12.00 -17.62 3.89
C GLY A 184 10.79 -18.02 4.73
N TRP A 185 9.94 -17.08 5.14
CA TRP A 185 8.78 -17.36 5.97
C TRP A 185 7.50 -17.65 5.18
N ASN A 186 6.74 -18.62 5.67
CA ASN A 186 5.33 -18.75 5.34
C ASN A 186 4.55 -17.69 6.12
N ILE A 187 3.81 -16.83 5.41
CA ILE A 187 3.06 -15.71 6.05
C ILE A 187 2.01 -16.24 7.04
N LYS A 188 1.41 -17.41 6.76
CA LYS A 188 0.43 -18.02 7.64
C LYS A 188 1.02 -18.37 9.01
N GLU A 189 2.28 -18.83 9.04
CA GLU A 189 2.99 -19.18 10.28
C GLU A 189 3.52 -17.96 11.02
N LEU A 190 3.87 -16.90 10.30
CA LEU A 190 4.37 -15.65 10.87
C LEU A 190 3.27 -14.78 11.49
N ALA A 191 2.09 -14.76 10.89
CA ALA A 191 1.01 -13.85 11.28
C ALA A 191 0.60 -13.95 12.75
N PRO A 192 0.50 -15.13 13.41
CA PRO A 192 0.18 -15.22 14.84
C PRO A 192 1.17 -14.50 15.75
N ALA A 193 2.48 -14.57 15.45
CA ALA A 193 3.51 -13.90 16.25
C ALA A 193 3.41 -12.37 16.13
N VAL A 194 3.14 -11.87 14.91
CA VAL A 194 2.94 -10.44 14.68
C VAL A 194 1.63 -9.95 15.33
N ALA A 195 0.58 -10.76 15.31
CA ALA A 195 -0.69 -10.44 15.99
C ALA A 195 -0.51 -10.35 17.52
N GLU A 196 0.25 -11.26 18.11
CA GLU A 196 0.55 -11.22 19.55
C GLU A 196 1.36 -9.97 19.91
N TYR A 197 2.35 -9.60 19.10
CA TYR A 197 3.08 -8.36 19.28
C TYR A 197 2.15 -7.12 19.21
N ALA A 198 1.24 -7.09 18.24
CA ALA A 198 0.26 -6.01 18.08
C ALA A 198 -0.66 -5.89 19.31
N ARG A 199 -1.14 -7.02 19.88
CA ARG A 199 -1.95 -7.01 21.12
C ARG A 199 -1.21 -6.36 22.26
N ARG A 200 0.05 -6.76 22.49
CA ARG A 200 0.88 -6.19 23.55
C ARG A 200 1.19 -4.72 23.34
N TRP A 201 1.38 -4.32 22.11
CA TRP A 201 1.59 -2.91 21.78
C TRP A 201 0.37 -2.05 22.16
N PHE A 202 -0.85 -2.53 21.85
CA PHE A 202 -2.08 -1.82 22.23
C PHE A 202 -2.41 -1.87 23.73
N GLU A 203 -1.79 -2.75 24.50
CA GLU A 203 -1.91 -2.79 25.98
C GLU A 203 -1.02 -1.74 26.66
N GLN A 204 -0.01 -1.24 25.96
CA GLN A 204 0.97 -0.30 26.51
C GLN A 204 0.70 1.16 26.10
N THR A 205 -0.14 1.36 25.11
CA THR A 205 -0.52 2.68 24.57
C THR A 205 -1.95 3.04 24.94
#